data_872cc46ffa24dee09a1eb83e4bdd86cf
#
_entry.id   872cc46ffa24dee09a1eb83e4bdd86cf
#
_cell.length_a   1.000
_cell.length_b   1.000
_cell.length_c   1.000
_cell.angle_alpha   90.00
_cell.angle_beta   90.00
_cell.angle_gamma   90.00
#
_symmetry.space_group_name_H-M   'P 1'
#
loop_
_entity.id
_entity.type
_entity.pdbx_description
1 polymer ?
#
loop_
_entity_poly.entity_id
_entity_poly.type
_entity_poly.pdbx_seq_one_letter_code
_entity_poly.pdbx_strand_id
1 'polypeptide(L)'
;MRTLKLTKDSQKNILESLLKRSPNNYTEYESTVNEIINNVKENRDKAVFEYTKKFDKADVDASNIRVTEEEIKEAYELVDEKLLAVIKKALINIRKYHEKQLQNSWFTTEDGIILGQKVTPIAKAGVYVPGGKAVYPSSVLMNVLPAKVAGVEKIVMCTPCGADGKVYPSTLVAANEAGVDEIYKVGGAQAIAAMAFGTESVPKVDKIVGPGNIFVALAKKAVFGYVSI
;
A
#
# COMPACT_ATOMS: atom_id res chain seq x y z
N MET A 1 22.10 -18.91 -14.31
CA MET A 1 23.08 -18.10 -13.53
C MET A 1 24.21 -17.70 -14.47
N ARG A 2 24.58 -16.42 -14.56
CA ARG A 2 25.64 -15.96 -15.44
C ARG A 2 26.92 -15.87 -14.65
N THR A 3 27.91 -16.68 -14.97
CA THR A 3 29.24 -16.64 -14.34
C THR A 3 30.19 -15.81 -15.20
N LEU A 4 30.84 -14.83 -14.62
CA LEU A 4 31.80 -13.97 -15.30
C LEU A 4 33.16 -14.09 -14.65
N LYS A 5 34.20 -14.23 -15.47
CA LYS A 5 35.58 -14.18 -14.98
C LYS A 5 35.97 -12.73 -14.75
N LEU A 6 36.49 -12.41 -13.56
CA LEU A 6 36.84 -11.05 -13.19
C LEU A 6 38.20 -10.70 -13.88
N THR A 7 38.13 -9.82 -14.88
CA THR A 7 39.29 -9.19 -15.56
C THR A 7 39.14 -7.69 -15.44
N LYS A 8 40.21 -6.91 -15.75
CA LYS A 8 40.12 -5.43 -15.73
C LYS A 8 39.00 -4.90 -16.64
N ASP A 9 38.81 -5.49 -17.81
CA ASP A 9 37.75 -5.09 -18.75
C ASP A 9 36.33 -5.54 -18.29
N SER A 10 36.22 -6.76 -17.77
CA SER A 10 34.93 -7.24 -17.25
C SER A 10 34.52 -6.47 -15.99
N GLN A 11 35.47 -6.04 -15.16
CA GLN A 11 35.21 -5.21 -13.99
C GLN A 11 34.60 -3.85 -14.37
N LYS A 12 35.16 -3.18 -15.40
CA LYS A 12 34.63 -1.93 -15.92
C LYS A 12 33.22 -2.10 -16.47
N ASN A 13 33.00 -3.12 -17.30
CA ASN A 13 31.69 -3.41 -17.87
C ASN A 13 30.64 -3.82 -16.82
N ILE A 14 31.03 -4.54 -15.77
CA ILE A 14 30.15 -4.90 -14.65
C ILE A 14 29.80 -3.66 -13.86
N LEU A 15 30.75 -2.80 -13.53
CA LEU A 15 30.52 -1.54 -12.82
C LEU A 15 29.61 -0.62 -13.61
N GLU A 16 29.83 -0.43 -14.90
CA GLU A 16 28.94 0.36 -15.76
C GLU A 16 27.53 -0.22 -15.83
N SER A 17 27.41 -1.55 -15.91
CA SER A 17 26.11 -2.23 -15.89
C SER A 17 25.38 -2.11 -14.55
N LEU A 18 26.11 -2.13 -13.42
CA LEU A 18 25.57 -1.95 -12.08
C LEU A 18 25.18 -0.49 -11.81
N LEU A 19 25.99 0.46 -12.28
CA LEU A 19 25.73 1.90 -12.19
C LEU A 19 24.51 2.31 -13.04
N LYS A 20 24.31 1.67 -14.21
CA LYS A 20 23.07 1.84 -15.00
C LYS A 20 21.82 1.32 -14.29
N ARG A 21 21.97 0.43 -13.28
CA ARG A 21 20.88 -0.01 -12.39
C ARG A 21 20.74 0.88 -11.16
N SER A 22 21.53 1.94 -11.06
CA SER A 22 21.45 2.88 -9.94
C SER A 22 20.06 3.52 -9.90
N PRO A 23 19.42 3.55 -8.71
CA PRO A 23 18.06 4.04 -8.54
C PRO A 23 17.85 5.53 -8.85
N ASN A 24 18.84 6.22 -9.33
CA ASN A 24 18.81 7.68 -9.48
C ASN A 24 18.40 8.18 -10.87
N ASN A 25 18.06 7.29 -11.82
CA ASN A 25 17.63 7.70 -13.16
C ASN A 25 16.24 7.10 -13.48
N TYR A 26 15.21 7.65 -12.85
CA TYR A 26 13.81 7.26 -13.06
C TYR A 26 13.04 8.26 -13.95
N THR A 27 13.73 9.16 -14.61
CA THR A 27 13.15 10.26 -15.40
C THR A 27 12.15 9.75 -16.45
N GLU A 28 12.42 8.58 -17.02
CA GLU A 28 11.54 7.93 -18.00
C GLU A 28 10.15 7.57 -17.41
N TYR A 29 10.12 7.15 -16.15
CA TYR A 29 8.88 6.76 -15.46
C TYR A 29 8.17 7.95 -14.79
N GLU A 30 8.92 8.99 -14.41
CA GLU A 30 8.39 10.15 -13.68
C GLU A 30 7.35 10.91 -14.49
N SER A 31 7.54 11.09 -15.80
CA SER A 31 6.55 11.78 -16.65
C SER A 31 5.22 11.04 -16.70
N THR A 32 5.25 9.72 -16.88
CA THR A 32 4.05 8.88 -16.89
C THR A 32 3.35 8.89 -15.52
N VAL A 33 4.12 8.82 -14.44
CA VAL A 33 3.55 8.87 -13.09
C VAL A 33 2.88 10.22 -12.80
N ASN A 34 3.53 11.32 -13.18
CA ASN A 34 2.97 12.66 -13.02
C ASN A 34 1.70 12.87 -13.86
N GLU A 35 1.65 12.35 -15.08
CA GLU A 35 0.45 12.35 -15.91
C GLU A 35 -0.71 11.62 -15.20
N ILE A 36 -0.46 10.40 -14.68
CA ILE A 36 -1.47 9.63 -13.95
C ILE A 36 -1.97 10.40 -12.72
N ILE A 37 -1.05 10.96 -11.93
CA ILE A 37 -1.39 11.71 -10.71
C ILE A 37 -2.27 12.93 -11.04
N ASN A 38 -1.87 13.73 -12.03
CA ASN A 38 -2.62 14.91 -12.44
C ASN A 38 -4.00 14.52 -12.97
N ASN A 39 -4.08 13.49 -13.79
CA ASN A 39 -5.35 13.01 -14.33
C ASN A 39 -6.30 12.53 -13.21
N VAL A 40 -5.80 11.76 -12.24
CA VAL A 40 -6.63 11.34 -11.07
C VAL A 40 -7.04 12.55 -10.23
N LYS A 41 -6.14 13.52 -10.03
CA LYS A 41 -6.46 14.74 -9.28
C LYS A 41 -7.59 15.55 -9.93
N GLU A 42 -7.63 15.62 -11.26
CA GLU A 42 -8.61 16.39 -12.04
C GLU A 42 -9.90 15.62 -12.30
N ASN A 43 -9.76 14.35 -12.74
CA ASN A 43 -10.87 13.53 -13.24
C ASN A 43 -11.33 12.42 -12.27
N ARG A 44 -10.75 12.36 -11.06
CA ARG A 44 -11.22 11.54 -9.95
C ARG A 44 -11.45 10.06 -10.33
N ASP A 45 -12.61 9.50 -9.97
CA ASP A 45 -13.01 8.11 -10.24
C ASP A 45 -12.89 7.74 -11.72
N LYS A 46 -13.25 8.66 -12.62
CA LYS A 46 -13.18 8.41 -14.07
C LYS A 46 -11.76 8.01 -14.48
N ALA A 47 -10.74 8.76 -14.02
CA ALA A 47 -9.34 8.44 -14.32
C ALA A 47 -8.90 7.14 -13.65
N VAL A 48 -9.34 6.87 -12.42
CA VAL A 48 -9.03 5.62 -11.69
C VAL A 48 -9.54 4.41 -12.48
N PHE A 49 -10.78 4.45 -12.95
CA PHE A 49 -11.39 3.36 -13.72
C PHE A 49 -10.71 3.16 -15.08
N GLU A 50 -10.41 4.25 -15.80
CA GLU A 50 -9.69 4.20 -17.08
C GLU A 50 -8.30 3.54 -16.91
N TYR A 51 -7.53 3.91 -15.90
CA TYR A 51 -6.22 3.32 -15.64
C TYR A 51 -6.31 1.88 -15.15
N THR A 52 -7.29 1.52 -14.32
CA THR A 52 -7.52 0.15 -13.89
C THR A 52 -7.85 -0.74 -15.08
N LYS A 53 -8.72 -0.30 -15.97
CA LYS A 53 -9.00 -1.01 -17.23
C LYS A 53 -7.77 -1.14 -18.12
N LYS A 54 -6.97 -0.07 -18.23
CA LYS A 54 -5.75 -0.05 -19.07
C LYS A 54 -4.67 -0.99 -18.56
N PHE A 55 -4.40 -1.01 -17.25
CA PHE A 55 -3.25 -1.71 -16.66
C PHE A 55 -3.60 -3.07 -16.10
N ASP A 56 -4.70 -3.19 -15.37
CA ASP A 56 -5.13 -4.44 -14.72
C ASP A 56 -6.08 -5.26 -15.61
N LYS A 57 -6.56 -4.67 -16.73
CA LYS A 57 -7.54 -5.27 -17.66
C LYS A 57 -8.87 -5.61 -17.01
N ALA A 58 -9.16 -5.04 -15.87
CA ALA A 58 -10.39 -5.23 -15.12
C ALA A 58 -11.40 -4.13 -15.44
N ASP A 59 -12.65 -4.49 -15.56
CA ASP A 59 -13.76 -3.57 -15.76
C ASP A 59 -14.32 -3.17 -14.40
N VAL A 60 -13.72 -2.12 -13.84
CA VAL A 60 -14.05 -1.59 -12.51
C VAL A 60 -14.76 -0.27 -12.67
N ASP A 61 -15.84 -0.08 -11.90
CA ASP A 61 -16.63 1.15 -11.82
C ASP A 61 -17.07 1.45 -10.38
N ALA A 62 -17.86 2.47 -10.19
CA ALA A 62 -18.34 2.90 -8.87
C ALA A 62 -19.16 1.82 -8.13
N SER A 63 -19.78 0.89 -8.84
CA SER A 63 -20.62 -0.16 -8.24
C SER A 63 -19.81 -1.36 -7.71
N ASN A 64 -18.60 -1.57 -8.23
CA ASN A 64 -17.80 -2.76 -7.95
C ASN A 64 -16.36 -2.50 -7.50
N ILE A 65 -15.91 -1.24 -7.45
CA ILE A 65 -14.55 -0.89 -7.03
C ILE A 65 -14.25 -1.30 -5.58
N ARG A 66 -15.25 -1.22 -4.69
CA ARG A 66 -15.11 -1.63 -3.30
C ARG A 66 -15.39 -3.12 -3.18
N VAL A 67 -14.51 -3.81 -2.45
CA VAL A 67 -14.72 -5.22 -2.08
C VAL A 67 -15.92 -5.34 -1.15
N THR A 68 -16.79 -6.30 -1.44
CA THR A 68 -18.00 -6.57 -0.66
C THR A 68 -17.76 -7.62 0.43
N GLU A 69 -18.69 -7.73 1.37
CA GLU A 69 -18.66 -8.78 2.41
C GLU A 69 -18.81 -10.18 1.80
N GLU A 70 -19.56 -10.29 0.70
CA GLU A 70 -19.73 -11.53 -0.04
C GLU A 70 -18.41 -12.01 -0.64
N GLU A 71 -17.63 -11.10 -1.25
CA GLU A 71 -16.31 -11.42 -1.80
C GLU A 71 -15.34 -11.86 -0.68
N ILE A 72 -15.45 -11.26 0.50
CA ILE A 72 -14.66 -11.68 1.66
C ILE A 72 -15.09 -13.09 2.12
N LYS A 73 -16.37 -13.39 2.19
CA LYS A 73 -16.87 -14.73 2.53
C LYS A 73 -16.41 -15.78 1.53
N GLU A 74 -16.55 -15.49 0.22
CA GLU A 74 -16.06 -16.37 -0.84
C GLU A 74 -14.53 -16.62 -0.69
N ALA A 75 -13.77 -15.59 -0.32
CA ALA A 75 -12.32 -15.72 -0.11
C ALA A 75 -11.97 -16.69 1.03
N TYR A 76 -12.75 -16.74 2.11
CA TYR A 76 -12.56 -17.72 3.19
C TYR A 76 -12.81 -19.17 2.75
N GLU A 77 -13.76 -19.38 1.84
CA GLU A 77 -14.01 -20.72 1.28
C GLU A 77 -12.89 -21.21 0.37
N LEU A 78 -12.17 -20.28 -0.26
CA LEU A 78 -11.07 -20.57 -1.19
C LEU A 78 -9.70 -20.71 -0.53
N VAL A 79 -9.56 -20.25 0.71
CA VAL A 79 -8.28 -20.29 1.45
C VAL A 79 -8.18 -21.57 2.28
N ASP A 80 -7.09 -22.29 2.11
CA ASP A 80 -6.74 -23.49 2.90
C ASP A 80 -6.67 -23.16 4.40
N GLU A 81 -7.25 -24.03 5.23
CA GLU A 81 -7.26 -23.91 6.69
C GLU A 81 -5.86 -23.76 7.30
N LYS A 82 -4.85 -24.44 6.72
CA LYS A 82 -3.46 -24.32 7.18
C LYS A 82 -2.92 -22.92 6.93
N LEU A 83 -3.21 -22.33 5.75
CA LEU A 83 -2.82 -20.96 5.45
C LEU A 83 -3.53 -19.97 6.37
N LEU A 84 -4.83 -20.15 6.62
CA LEU A 84 -5.57 -19.33 7.56
C LEU A 84 -4.95 -19.39 8.98
N ALA A 85 -4.60 -20.58 9.45
CA ALA A 85 -3.94 -20.75 10.75
C ALA A 85 -2.57 -20.04 10.81
N VAL A 86 -1.80 -20.08 9.70
CA VAL A 86 -0.50 -19.38 9.60
C VAL A 86 -0.71 -17.86 9.61
N ILE A 87 -1.70 -17.33 8.89
CA ILE A 87 -2.05 -15.90 8.88
C ILE A 87 -2.40 -15.44 10.29
N LYS A 88 -3.27 -16.17 11.00
CA LYS A 88 -3.66 -15.87 12.40
C LYS A 88 -2.47 -15.90 13.35
N LYS A 89 -1.59 -16.88 13.22
CA LYS A 89 -0.36 -16.96 14.04
C LYS A 89 0.59 -15.79 13.76
N ALA A 90 0.78 -15.42 12.48
CA ALA A 90 1.61 -14.28 12.09
C ALA A 90 1.04 -12.97 12.64
N LEU A 91 -0.28 -12.78 12.55
CA LEU A 91 -1.00 -11.63 13.10
C LEU A 91 -0.70 -11.44 14.58
N ILE A 92 -0.82 -12.49 15.39
CA ILE A 92 -0.52 -12.44 16.84
C ILE A 92 0.92 -12.01 17.08
N ASN A 93 1.88 -12.59 16.36
CA ASN A 93 3.29 -12.28 16.54
C ASN A 93 3.64 -10.84 16.15
N ILE A 94 3.11 -10.37 15.01
CA ILE A 94 3.33 -9.00 14.51
C ILE A 94 2.70 -7.99 15.46
N ARG A 95 1.46 -8.21 15.91
CA ARG A 95 0.78 -7.36 16.89
C ARG A 95 1.58 -7.24 18.19
N LYS A 96 1.99 -8.37 18.76
CA LYS A 96 2.79 -8.43 20.00
C LYS A 96 4.10 -7.65 19.88
N TYR A 97 4.74 -7.67 18.70
CA TYR A 97 5.95 -6.90 18.45
C TYR A 97 5.66 -5.39 18.44
N HIS A 98 4.65 -4.97 17.66
CA HIS A 98 4.33 -3.55 17.48
C HIS A 98 3.73 -2.90 18.73
N GLU A 99 3.06 -3.64 19.60
CA GLU A 99 2.58 -3.15 20.91
C GLU A 99 3.72 -2.60 21.77
N LYS A 100 4.96 -3.08 21.58
CA LYS A 100 6.16 -2.56 22.28
C LYS A 100 6.67 -1.25 21.69
N GLN A 101 6.18 -0.81 20.56
CA GLN A 101 6.58 0.43 19.90
C GLN A 101 5.65 1.62 20.21
N LEU A 102 4.58 1.38 20.98
CA LEU A 102 3.66 2.43 21.36
C LEU A 102 4.40 3.51 22.16
N GLN A 103 4.19 4.75 21.75
CA GLN A 103 4.68 5.93 22.45
C GLN A 103 3.56 6.53 23.28
N ASN A 104 3.88 6.85 24.55
CA ASN A 104 2.94 7.49 25.45
C ASN A 104 3.13 9.01 25.42
N SER A 105 2.04 9.76 25.56
CA SER A 105 2.08 11.18 25.87
C SER A 105 2.73 11.40 27.25
N TRP A 106 3.48 12.47 27.39
CA TRP A 106 4.10 12.84 28.66
C TRP A 106 4.05 14.35 28.88
N PHE A 107 3.99 14.76 30.12
CA PHE A 107 3.96 16.15 30.53
C PHE A 107 4.86 16.35 31.77
N THR A 108 5.49 17.52 31.86
CA THR A 108 6.21 18.00 33.04
C THR A 108 5.60 19.33 33.45
N THR A 109 5.58 19.58 34.75
CA THR A 109 5.01 20.81 35.34
C THR A 109 6.02 21.49 36.22
N GLU A 110 6.19 22.79 36.04
CA GLU A 110 6.91 23.71 36.91
C GLU A 110 5.98 24.89 37.24
N ASP A 111 6.39 25.77 38.16
CA ASP A 111 5.55 26.92 38.58
C ASP A 111 5.14 27.80 37.38
N GLY A 112 3.84 27.71 37.02
CA GLY A 112 3.25 28.46 35.93
C GLY A 112 3.52 27.91 34.51
N ILE A 113 4.20 26.76 34.39
CA ILE A 113 4.60 26.18 33.10
C ILE A 113 4.16 24.71 33.01
N ILE A 114 3.53 24.32 31.92
CA ILE A 114 3.26 22.93 31.56
C ILE A 114 3.90 22.67 30.20
N LEU A 115 4.83 21.73 30.14
CA LEU A 115 5.46 21.29 28.90
C LEU A 115 5.21 19.79 28.69
N GLY A 116 5.09 19.37 27.43
CA GLY A 116 4.89 17.97 27.18
C GLY A 116 4.80 17.63 25.71
N GLN A 117 4.65 16.36 25.43
CA GLN A 117 4.40 15.82 24.11
C GLN A 117 3.10 15.02 24.13
N LYS A 118 2.11 15.47 23.36
CA LYS A 118 0.89 14.72 23.13
C LYS A 118 1.06 13.85 21.89
N VAL A 119 0.97 12.54 22.06
CA VAL A 119 0.99 11.55 20.97
C VAL A 119 -0.44 11.12 20.68
N THR A 120 -0.89 11.32 19.46
CA THR A 120 -2.24 10.92 18.99
C THR A 120 -2.14 10.17 17.67
N PRO A 121 -2.99 9.15 17.44
CA PRO A 121 -3.04 8.50 16.13
C PRO A 121 -3.50 9.48 15.05
N ILE A 122 -3.12 9.19 13.80
CA ILE A 122 -3.74 9.81 12.62
C ILE A 122 -5.14 9.23 12.43
N ALA A 123 -6.05 9.97 11.79
CA ALA A 123 -7.42 9.51 11.62
C ALA A 123 -7.52 8.38 10.58
N LYS A 124 -6.83 8.51 9.44
CA LYS A 124 -6.95 7.56 8.33
C LYS A 124 -5.59 7.14 7.78
N ALA A 125 -5.37 5.84 7.66
CA ALA A 125 -4.20 5.28 6.99
C ALA A 125 -4.60 4.58 5.68
N GLY A 126 -3.88 4.88 4.60
CA GLY A 126 -3.96 4.17 3.35
C GLY A 126 -2.89 3.09 3.27
N VAL A 127 -3.28 1.87 3.01
CA VAL A 127 -2.38 0.72 2.86
C VAL A 127 -2.40 0.29 1.40
N TYR A 128 -1.26 0.41 0.73
CA TYR A 128 -1.09 -0.15 -0.60
C TYR A 128 -0.53 -1.57 -0.50
N VAL A 129 -1.21 -2.53 -1.10
CA VAL A 129 -0.76 -3.92 -1.18
C VAL A 129 -0.57 -4.30 -2.65
N PRO A 130 0.66 -4.67 -3.06
CA PRO A 130 0.89 -5.08 -4.44
C PRO A 130 0.19 -6.40 -4.75
N GLY A 131 -0.24 -6.55 -6.00
CA GLY A 131 -0.77 -7.78 -6.57
C GLY A 131 -0.05 -8.15 -7.86
N GLY A 132 -0.58 -9.07 -8.63
CA GLY A 132 -0.06 -9.52 -9.92
C GLY A 132 0.70 -10.84 -9.81
N LYS A 133 2.01 -10.88 -10.18
CA LYS A 133 2.78 -12.14 -10.27
C LYS A 133 2.97 -12.88 -8.94
N ALA A 134 2.86 -12.21 -7.82
CA ALA A 134 3.00 -12.79 -6.49
C ALA A 134 2.01 -12.16 -5.52
N VAL A 135 1.54 -12.96 -4.57
CA VAL A 135 0.56 -12.59 -3.55
C VAL A 135 1.28 -12.48 -2.21
N TYR A 136 1.05 -11.37 -1.53
CA TYR A 136 1.77 -11.05 -0.29
C TYR A 136 0.80 -10.77 0.88
N PRO A 137 0.12 -11.77 1.44
CA PRO A 137 -0.73 -11.58 2.63
C PRO A 137 0.07 -11.02 3.81
N SER A 138 1.38 -11.32 3.88
CA SER A 138 2.28 -10.73 4.86
C SER A 138 2.41 -9.21 4.75
N SER A 139 2.36 -8.64 3.52
CA SER A 139 2.37 -7.19 3.33
C SER A 139 1.12 -6.52 3.91
N VAL A 140 -0.02 -7.20 3.87
CA VAL A 140 -1.23 -6.73 4.55
C VAL A 140 -0.97 -6.62 6.05
N LEU A 141 -0.58 -7.73 6.68
CA LEU A 141 -0.37 -7.79 8.13
C LEU A 141 0.68 -6.78 8.61
N MET A 142 1.82 -6.68 7.90
CA MET A 142 2.94 -5.81 8.27
C MET A 142 2.63 -4.31 8.15
N ASN A 143 1.61 -3.92 7.38
CA ASN A 143 1.19 -2.53 7.25
C ASN A 143 -0.04 -2.20 8.10
N VAL A 144 -1.00 -3.11 8.16
CA VAL A 144 -2.28 -2.90 8.87
C VAL A 144 -2.10 -2.98 10.38
N LEU A 145 -1.39 -4.00 10.89
CA LEU A 145 -1.28 -4.20 12.32
C LEU A 145 -0.56 -3.07 13.07
N PRO A 146 0.56 -2.50 12.55
CA PRO A 146 1.14 -1.30 13.16
C PRO A 146 0.15 -0.12 13.23
N ALA A 147 -0.64 0.09 12.18
CA ALA A 147 -1.66 1.15 12.17
C ALA A 147 -2.76 0.89 13.20
N LYS A 148 -3.26 -0.36 13.31
CA LYS A 148 -4.24 -0.73 14.35
C LYS A 148 -3.67 -0.58 15.76
N VAL A 149 -2.43 -1.00 15.99
CA VAL A 149 -1.75 -0.84 17.28
C VAL A 149 -1.57 0.63 17.64
N ALA A 150 -1.24 1.48 16.65
CA ALA A 150 -1.14 2.92 16.85
C ALA A 150 -2.48 3.61 17.13
N GLY A 151 -3.61 2.90 17.01
CA GLY A 151 -4.95 3.45 17.26
C GLY A 151 -5.55 4.21 16.08
N VAL A 152 -5.09 3.97 14.85
CA VAL A 152 -5.69 4.57 13.64
C VAL A 152 -7.14 4.11 13.51
N GLU A 153 -8.07 5.07 13.39
CA GLU A 153 -9.50 4.81 13.39
C GLU A 153 -9.95 4.08 12.12
N LYS A 154 -9.44 4.53 10.95
CA LYS A 154 -9.86 3.99 9.65
C LYS A 154 -8.66 3.59 8.80
N ILE A 155 -8.67 2.34 8.35
CA ILE A 155 -7.66 1.78 7.45
C ILE A 155 -8.31 1.48 6.10
N VAL A 156 -7.83 2.16 5.08
CA VAL A 156 -8.23 2.03 3.68
C VAL A 156 -7.16 1.26 2.93
N MET A 157 -7.50 0.14 2.32
CA MET A 157 -6.55 -0.66 1.55
C MET A 157 -6.84 -0.57 0.06
N CYS A 158 -5.80 -0.29 -0.75
CA CYS A 158 -5.86 -0.41 -2.20
C CYS A 158 -4.95 -1.57 -2.66
N THR A 159 -5.49 -2.44 -3.50
CA THR A 159 -4.77 -3.57 -4.11
C THR A 159 -5.32 -3.83 -5.50
N PRO A 160 -4.50 -4.15 -6.52
CA PRO A 160 -5.01 -4.48 -7.83
C PRO A 160 -5.83 -5.77 -7.79
N CYS A 161 -6.82 -5.86 -8.66
CA CYS A 161 -7.55 -7.08 -8.93
C CYS A 161 -7.03 -7.78 -10.20
N GLY A 162 -7.45 -9.02 -10.42
CA GLY A 162 -7.27 -9.70 -11.69
C GLY A 162 -8.20 -9.14 -12.79
N ALA A 163 -8.01 -9.59 -14.04
CA ALA A 163 -8.85 -9.21 -15.17
C ALA A 163 -10.33 -9.62 -14.98
N ASP A 164 -10.58 -10.57 -14.10
CA ASP A 164 -11.90 -11.00 -13.65
C ASP A 164 -12.55 -10.07 -12.60
N GLY A 165 -11.85 -9.00 -12.22
CA GLY A 165 -12.30 -8.06 -11.18
C GLY A 165 -12.17 -8.59 -9.75
N LYS A 166 -11.52 -9.75 -9.53
CA LYS A 166 -11.38 -10.34 -8.20
C LYS A 166 -10.00 -10.07 -7.58
N VAL A 167 -10.00 -9.82 -6.29
CA VAL A 167 -8.76 -9.74 -5.49
C VAL A 167 -8.38 -11.14 -5.03
N TYR A 168 -7.10 -11.42 -4.92
CA TYR A 168 -6.61 -12.72 -4.43
C TYR A 168 -7.20 -13.08 -3.06
N PRO A 169 -7.80 -14.29 -2.89
CA PRO A 169 -8.47 -14.69 -1.66
C PRO A 169 -7.61 -14.54 -0.41
N SER A 170 -6.35 -14.96 -0.44
CA SER A 170 -5.45 -14.85 0.71
C SER A 170 -5.14 -13.40 1.11
N THR A 171 -5.21 -12.44 0.18
CA THR A 171 -5.09 -11.01 0.47
C THR A 171 -6.34 -10.50 1.19
N LEU A 172 -7.53 -10.88 0.74
CA LEU A 172 -8.81 -10.51 1.37
C LEU A 172 -8.92 -11.10 2.78
N VAL A 173 -8.60 -12.38 2.94
CA VAL A 173 -8.60 -13.04 4.26
C VAL A 173 -7.62 -12.35 5.21
N ALA A 174 -6.39 -12.05 4.77
CA ALA A 174 -5.42 -11.35 5.60
C ALA A 174 -5.87 -9.93 5.97
N ALA A 175 -6.53 -9.22 5.04
CA ALA A 175 -7.06 -7.89 5.29
C ALA A 175 -8.20 -7.90 6.31
N ASN A 176 -9.12 -8.85 6.18
CA ASN A 176 -10.23 -9.02 7.12
C ASN A 176 -9.73 -9.42 8.52
N GLU A 177 -8.84 -10.40 8.63
CA GLU A 177 -8.24 -10.84 9.90
C GLU A 177 -7.44 -9.72 10.58
N ALA A 178 -6.78 -8.84 9.80
CA ALA A 178 -6.04 -7.70 10.33
C ALA A 178 -6.95 -6.52 10.71
N GLY A 179 -8.20 -6.50 10.27
CA GLY A 179 -9.18 -5.47 10.55
C GLY A 179 -9.09 -4.24 9.63
N VAL A 180 -8.90 -4.44 8.34
CA VAL A 180 -9.04 -3.39 7.33
C VAL A 180 -10.51 -2.97 7.23
N ASP A 181 -10.77 -1.66 7.18
CA ASP A 181 -12.14 -1.15 7.20
C ASP A 181 -12.75 -1.05 5.79
N GLU A 182 -11.94 -0.73 4.80
CA GLU A 182 -12.38 -0.64 3.40
C GLU A 182 -11.27 -1.13 2.45
N ILE A 183 -11.65 -1.93 1.44
CA ILE A 183 -10.73 -2.49 0.44
C ILE A 183 -11.21 -2.06 -0.94
N TYR A 184 -10.28 -1.50 -1.74
CA TYR A 184 -10.54 -1.01 -3.09
C TYR A 184 -9.69 -1.74 -4.12
N LYS A 185 -10.31 -2.13 -5.23
CA LYS A 185 -9.75 -2.89 -6.35
C LYS A 185 -8.98 -1.97 -7.30
N VAL A 186 -7.95 -1.31 -6.79
CA VAL A 186 -7.15 -0.35 -7.54
C VAL A 186 -5.67 -0.58 -7.27
N GLY A 187 -4.90 -0.73 -8.34
CA GLY A 187 -3.44 -0.89 -8.29
C GLY A 187 -2.68 0.37 -8.73
N GLY A 188 -1.36 0.27 -8.82
CA GLY A 188 -0.50 1.24 -9.49
C GLY A 188 -0.43 2.64 -8.90
N ALA A 189 0.04 3.58 -9.71
CA ALA A 189 0.18 4.98 -9.34
C ALA A 189 -1.18 5.66 -9.11
N GLN A 190 -2.24 5.24 -9.83
CA GLN A 190 -3.59 5.75 -9.68
C GLN A 190 -4.18 5.44 -8.30
N ALA A 191 -3.84 4.30 -7.69
CA ALA A 191 -4.23 3.98 -6.32
C ALA A 191 -3.62 4.95 -5.30
N ILE A 192 -2.33 5.26 -5.47
CA ILE A 192 -1.63 6.23 -4.62
C ILE A 192 -2.24 7.63 -4.77
N ALA A 193 -2.53 8.06 -6.00
CA ALA A 193 -3.18 9.35 -6.26
C ALA A 193 -4.61 9.40 -5.66
N ALA A 194 -5.40 8.32 -5.83
CA ALA A 194 -6.74 8.23 -5.25
C ALA A 194 -6.72 8.36 -3.72
N MET A 195 -5.82 7.66 -3.03
CA MET A 195 -5.68 7.78 -1.58
C MET A 195 -5.14 9.15 -1.14
N ALA A 196 -4.25 9.77 -1.94
CA ALA A 196 -3.65 11.07 -1.59
C ALA A 196 -4.63 12.24 -1.72
N PHE A 197 -5.46 12.26 -2.76
CA PHE A 197 -6.36 13.38 -3.06
C PHE A 197 -7.82 13.08 -2.73
N GLY A 198 -8.18 11.82 -2.58
CA GLY A 198 -9.56 11.35 -2.49
C GLY A 198 -10.24 11.37 -3.85
N THR A 199 -11.21 10.50 -4.05
CA THR A 199 -12.13 10.47 -5.18
C THR A 199 -13.55 10.29 -4.65
N GLU A 200 -14.54 10.13 -5.52
CA GLU A 200 -15.91 9.84 -5.10
C GLU A 200 -16.00 8.47 -4.38
N SER A 201 -15.23 7.48 -4.85
CA SER A 201 -15.22 6.13 -4.27
C SER A 201 -14.15 5.94 -3.19
N VAL A 202 -12.92 6.42 -3.44
CA VAL A 202 -11.77 6.18 -2.55
C VAL A 202 -11.55 7.39 -1.64
N PRO A 203 -11.66 7.24 -0.32
CA PRO A 203 -11.48 8.35 0.61
C PRO A 203 -10.02 8.81 0.66
N LYS A 204 -9.82 10.13 0.83
CA LYS A 204 -8.51 10.69 1.15
C LYS A 204 -8.03 10.18 2.50
N VAL A 205 -6.72 9.90 2.60
CA VAL A 205 -6.06 9.45 3.83
C VAL A 205 -4.98 10.43 4.29
N ASP A 206 -4.53 10.27 5.54
CA ASP A 206 -3.51 11.13 6.14
C ASP A 206 -2.09 10.61 5.89
N LYS A 207 -1.95 9.28 5.74
CA LYS A 207 -0.67 8.60 5.48
C LYS A 207 -0.87 7.41 4.56
N ILE A 208 0.06 7.22 3.60
CA ILE A 208 0.08 6.06 2.71
C ILE A 208 1.30 5.20 3.01
N VAL A 209 1.07 3.93 3.36
CA VAL A 209 2.10 2.93 3.63
C VAL A 209 2.00 1.75 2.66
N GLY A 210 2.98 0.87 2.68
CA GLY A 210 3.01 -0.34 1.87
C GLY A 210 4.05 -0.31 0.75
N PRO A 211 4.57 -1.48 0.36
CA PRO A 211 5.53 -1.64 -0.73
C PRO A 211 4.86 -1.52 -2.09
N GLY A 212 5.64 -1.26 -3.12
CA GLY A 212 5.13 -1.22 -4.49
C GLY A 212 6.25 -1.27 -5.52
N ASN A 213 5.88 -1.36 -6.79
CA ASN A 213 6.82 -1.26 -7.90
C ASN A 213 7.31 0.19 -8.09
N ILE A 214 8.14 0.43 -9.11
CA ILE A 214 8.71 1.74 -9.39
C ILE A 214 7.63 2.83 -9.59
N PHE A 215 6.51 2.53 -10.23
CA PHE A 215 5.42 3.49 -10.44
C PHE A 215 4.77 3.90 -9.12
N VAL A 216 4.55 2.94 -8.22
CA VAL A 216 4.03 3.20 -6.87
C VAL A 216 5.02 4.01 -6.03
N ALA A 217 6.32 3.67 -6.10
CA ALA A 217 7.36 4.39 -5.36
C ALA A 217 7.47 5.86 -5.83
N LEU A 218 7.46 6.09 -7.15
CA LEU A 218 7.49 7.44 -7.72
C LEU A 218 6.22 8.21 -7.44
N ALA A 219 5.05 7.54 -7.47
CA ALA A 219 3.79 8.18 -7.10
C ALA A 219 3.80 8.62 -5.63
N LYS A 220 4.28 7.78 -4.70
CA LYS A 220 4.46 8.15 -3.30
C LYS A 220 5.40 9.35 -3.14
N LYS A 221 6.54 9.36 -3.85
CA LYS A 221 7.46 10.51 -3.90
C LYS A 221 6.76 11.79 -4.35
N ALA A 222 5.97 11.71 -5.42
CA ALA A 222 5.30 12.87 -6.03
C ALA A 222 4.16 13.45 -5.18
N VAL A 223 3.48 12.61 -4.39
CA VAL A 223 2.38 13.07 -3.52
C VAL A 223 2.84 13.41 -2.08
N PHE A 224 4.13 13.23 -1.77
CA PHE A 224 4.69 13.62 -0.48
C PHE A 224 4.49 15.13 -0.25
N GLY A 225 3.95 15.48 0.93
CA GLY A 225 3.55 16.84 1.26
C GLY A 225 2.04 17.10 1.09
N TYR A 226 1.35 16.40 0.17
CA TYR A 226 -0.12 16.35 0.12
C TYR A 226 -0.69 15.29 1.07
N VAL A 227 0.07 14.23 1.26
CA VAL A 227 -0.18 13.12 2.18
C VAL A 227 1.16 12.69 2.79
N SER A 228 1.17 12.18 4.01
CA SER A 228 2.37 11.58 4.61
C SER A 228 2.68 10.22 3.96
N ILE A 229 3.96 9.89 3.84
CA ILE A 229 4.43 8.60 3.29
C ILE A 229 5.16 7.81 4.38
#